data_6605443daec8e766e4be4d9d10f8e63b
#
_entry.id   6605443daec8e766e4be4d9d10f8e63b
#
_cell.length_a   1.000
_cell.length_b   1.000
_cell.length_c   1.000
_cell.angle_alpha   90.00
_cell.angle_beta   90.00
_cell.angle_gamma   90.00
#
_symmetry.space_group_name_H-M   'P 1'
#
loop_
_entity.id
_entity.type
_entity.pdbx_description
1 polymer ?
#
loop_
_entity_poly.entity_id
_entity_poly.type
_entity_poly.pdbx_seq_one_letter_code
_entity_poly.pdbx_strand_id
1 'polypeptide(L)'
;MDKETKERALRLLREKKSGQRVTYADIELETGYSRRQLMRLSKRLESESESEIMVHGNAGTRPGNAATSDEVRVIRELKKPYPNVTIAHFRDIYIEDVIENPARAGDVERYGLVPRSASWFRSLFESEGWRSPAQRGKRRDAGGRQHPMRRPLPRAGMMAQVDGTPYDWFGDGRSWCMHLAVDDATTGVLAGWFMERECMRGYARMMREVVTRHGVPRSMYSDKDSVFRSVKSGTPTQLALMMRDLGVRMIFASSPQAKGRVERYNSTAQMRLPTDLVRFGVTGYDALNGWFNEFYAPYLNSKFSYAPLDPASDFMPLPEALDLSEVFRTRETRVARGCTISYARTIYAMVDAEGVMLEVPDDTVLDVHVDALTEEMYVERSGKRWACVPLETRASYSPIWAQDRRTVQRILSLMQSSNAVREG
;
A
#
# COMPACT_ATOMS: atom_id res chain seq x y z
N MET A 1 -34.56 -24.40 13.53
CA MET A 1 -35.95 -24.66 13.97
C MET A 1 -35.95 -24.50 15.47
N ASP A 2 -36.93 -23.82 15.98
CA ASP A 2 -37.04 -23.52 17.41
C ASP A 2 -37.55 -24.74 18.24
N LYS A 3 -37.44 -24.61 19.54
CA LYS A 3 -37.80 -25.65 20.50
C LYS A 3 -39.33 -25.95 20.45
N GLU A 4 -40.11 -24.92 20.28
CA GLU A 4 -41.58 -24.98 20.28
C GLU A 4 -42.11 -25.76 19.07
N THR A 5 -41.54 -25.50 17.87
CA THR A 5 -41.87 -26.24 16.65
C THR A 5 -41.56 -27.74 16.79
N LYS A 6 -40.45 -28.09 17.45
CA LYS A 6 -40.06 -29.48 17.68
C LYS A 6 -40.97 -30.17 18.67
N GLU A 7 -41.34 -29.53 19.77
CA GLU A 7 -42.31 -30.02 20.75
C GLU A 7 -43.65 -30.29 20.08
N ARG A 8 -44.13 -29.39 19.23
CA ARG A 8 -45.38 -29.53 18.46
C ARG A 8 -45.34 -30.73 17.53
N ALA A 9 -44.18 -30.92 16.79
CA ALA A 9 -44.01 -32.08 15.93
C ALA A 9 -44.04 -33.41 16.70
N LEU A 10 -43.41 -33.47 17.88
CA LEU A 10 -43.41 -34.66 18.73
C LEU A 10 -44.80 -34.99 19.26
N ARG A 11 -45.58 -33.98 19.68
CA ARG A 11 -46.98 -34.15 20.10
C ARG A 11 -47.84 -34.74 18.97
N LEU A 12 -47.81 -34.16 17.78
CA LEU A 12 -48.58 -34.64 16.62
C LEU A 12 -48.15 -36.05 16.17
N LEU A 13 -46.86 -36.39 16.29
CA LEU A 13 -46.38 -37.76 16.02
C LEU A 13 -46.92 -38.77 17.03
N ARG A 14 -47.14 -38.40 18.30
CA ARG A 14 -47.78 -39.26 19.32
C ARG A 14 -49.29 -39.44 19.05
N GLU A 15 -49.97 -38.35 18.72
CA GLU A 15 -51.39 -38.38 18.32
C GLU A 15 -51.60 -39.33 17.14
N LYS A 16 -50.71 -39.26 16.14
CA LYS A 16 -50.71 -40.21 15.02
C LYS A 16 -50.49 -41.67 15.48
N LYS A 17 -49.55 -41.92 16.39
CA LYS A 17 -49.29 -43.29 16.93
C LYS A 17 -50.44 -43.82 17.80
N SER A 18 -51.19 -42.96 18.48
CA SER A 18 -52.36 -43.35 19.26
C SER A 18 -53.61 -43.62 18.41
N GLY A 19 -53.51 -43.59 17.08
CA GLY A 19 -54.62 -43.92 16.18
C GLY A 19 -55.50 -42.73 15.80
N GLN A 20 -55.10 -41.52 16.13
CA GLN A 20 -55.82 -40.34 15.68
C GLN A 20 -55.62 -40.10 14.18
N ARG A 21 -56.57 -39.47 13.52
CA ARG A 21 -56.50 -39.16 12.08
C ARG A 21 -55.55 -38.00 11.77
N VAL A 22 -54.26 -38.18 12.07
CA VAL A 22 -53.19 -37.23 11.74
C VAL A 22 -52.25 -37.89 10.73
N THR A 23 -52.05 -37.27 9.59
CA THR A 23 -51.13 -37.76 8.57
C THR A 23 -49.78 -37.08 8.66
N TYR A 24 -48.73 -37.66 8.04
CA TYR A 24 -47.43 -36.97 7.92
C TYR A 24 -47.55 -35.65 7.15
N ALA A 25 -48.45 -35.57 6.19
CA ALA A 25 -48.67 -34.36 5.43
C ALA A 25 -49.22 -33.21 6.30
N ASP A 26 -50.13 -33.53 7.23
CA ASP A 26 -50.67 -32.55 8.16
C ASP A 26 -49.55 -32.01 9.08
N ILE A 27 -48.68 -32.89 9.57
CA ILE A 27 -47.57 -32.51 10.44
C ILE A 27 -46.50 -31.67 9.66
N GLU A 28 -46.27 -32.03 8.40
CA GLU A 28 -45.38 -31.22 7.52
C GLU A 28 -45.93 -29.80 7.33
N LEU A 29 -47.22 -29.68 7.05
CA LEU A 29 -47.87 -28.40 6.83
C LEU A 29 -47.84 -27.54 8.11
N GLU A 30 -48.06 -28.15 9.28
CA GLU A 30 -48.14 -27.44 10.56
C GLU A 30 -46.79 -27.08 11.17
N THR A 31 -45.74 -27.88 10.90
CA THR A 31 -44.43 -27.72 11.57
C THR A 31 -43.29 -27.34 10.63
N GLY A 32 -43.49 -27.48 9.32
CA GLY A 32 -42.44 -27.27 8.33
C GLY A 32 -41.33 -28.33 8.32
N TYR A 33 -41.49 -29.45 9.09
CA TYR A 33 -40.60 -30.59 9.02
C TYR A 33 -40.86 -31.39 7.76
N SER A 34 -39.80 -31.81 7.04
CA SER A 34 -39.99 -32.75 5.92
C SER A 34 -40.40 -34.14 6.42
N ARG A 35 -41.13 -34.88 5.59
CA ARG A 35 -41.57 -36.26 5.89
C ARG A 35 -40.43 -37.16 6.39
N ARG A 36 -39.24 -37.03 5.79
CA ARG A 36 -38.02 -37.77 6.19
C ARG A 36 -37.58 -37.43 7.62
N GLN A 37 -37.66 -36.17 8.01
CA GLN A 37 -37.34 -35.74 9.38
C GLN A 37 -38.38 -36.25 10.37
N LEU A 38 -39.65 -36.18 10.03
CA LEU A 38 -40.76 -36.69 10.86
C LEU A 38 -40.66 -38.21 11.07
N MET A 39 -40.34 -38.98 10.01
CA MET A 39 -40.12 -40.42 10.14
C MET A 39 -38.94 -40.74 11.07
N ARG A 40 -37.87 -39.96 11.01
CA ARG A 40 -36.71 -40.12 11.92
C ARG A 40 -37.10 -39.79 13.37
N LEU A 41 -37.85 -38.71 13.58
CA LEU A 41 -38.38 -38.36 14.91
C LEU A 41 -39.34 -39.43 15.43
N SER A 42 -40.23 -39.96 14.60
CA SER A 42 -41.14 -41.02 14.93
C SER A 42 -40.42 -42.30 15.36
N LYS A 43 -39.33 -42.66 14.65
CA LYS A 43 -38.49 -43.81 15.04
C LYS A 43 -37.77 -43.59 16.36
N ARG A 44 -37.29 -42.39 16.62
CA ARG A 44 -36.63 -42.05 17.90
C ARG A 44 -37.60 -42.10 19.06
N LEU A 45 -38.87 -41.71 18.87
CA LEU A 45 -39.95 -41.85 19.88
C LEU A 45 -40.26 -43.31 20.30
N GLU A 46 -39.68 -44.30 19.62
CA GLU A 46 -39.85 -45.73 20.00
C GLU A 46 -38.80 -46.15 21.04
N SER A 47 -37.68 -45.52 21.09
CA SER A 47 -36.52 -45.91 21.89
C SER A 47 -36.02 -44.82 22.87
N GLU A 48 -36.41 -43.59 22.68
CA GLU A 48 -35.88 -42.44 23.42
C GLU A 48 -37.04 -41.67 24.10
N SER A 49 -36.76 -41.08 25.26
CA SER A 49 -37.68 -40.16 25.92
C SER A 49 -37.75 -38.82 25.17
N GLU A 50 -38.84 -38.10 25.39
CA GLU A 50 -39.03 -36.78 24.74
C GLU A 50 -37.96 -35.79 25.15
N SER A 51 -37.49 -35.82 26.38
CA SER A 51 -36.40 -35.00 26.87
C SER A 51 -35.07 -35.29 26.14
N GLU A 52 -34.80 -36.56 25.85
CA GLU A 52 -33.63 -36.96 25.08
C GLU A 52 -33.72 -36.54 23.61
N ILE A 53 -34.91 -36.70 23.02
CA ILE A 53 -35.19 -36.26 21.65
C ILE A 53 -35.05 -34.75 21.51
N MET A 54 -35.48 -33.97 22.53
CA MET A 54 -35.38 -32.51 22.52
C MET A 54 -33.97 -31.99 22.57
N VAL A 55 -33.04 -32.73 23.17
CA VAL A 55 -31.63 -32.42 23.16
C VAL A 55 -31.09 -32.67 21.75
N HIS A 56 -30.40 -31.69 21.20
CA HIS A 56 -29.75 -31.85 19.90
C HIS A 56 -28.64 -32.91 20.04
N GLY A 57 -28.57 -33.89 19.10
CA GLY A 57 -27.61 -34.99 19.21
C GLY A 57 -26.13 -34.58 19.31
N ASN A 58 -25.79 -33.36 18.94
CA ASN A 58 -24.48 -32.77 19.11
C ASN A 58 -24.35 -31.83 20.33
N ALA A 59 -25.43 -31.74 21.18
CA ALA A 59 -25.38 -30.92 22.38
C ALA A 59 -24.29 -31.47 23.34
N GLY A 60 -23.38 -30.65 23.76
CA GLY A 60 -22.25 -31.02 24.61
C GLY A 60 -21.08 -31.71 23.89
N THR A 61 -21.23 -32.07 22.62
CA THR A 61 -20.11 -32.64 21.85
C THR A 61 -19.19 -31.50 21.34
N ARG A 62 -17.94 -31.50 21.75
CA ARG A 62 -16.97 -30.53 21.25
C ARG A 62 -16.68 -30.84 19.77
N PRO A 63 -16.89 -29.90 18.84
CA PRO A 63 -16.54 -30.11 17.42
C PRO A 63 -15.08 -30.48 17.27
N GLY A 64 -14.76 -31.44 16.37
CA GLY A 64 -13.38 -31.88 16.16
C GLY A 64 -12.40 -30.78 15.71
N ASN A 65 -12.95 -29.67 15.20
CA ASN A 65 -12.20 -28.47 14.83
C ASN A 65 -12.23 -27.35 15.89
N ALA A 66 -12.76 -27.63 17.10
CA ALA A 66 -12.76 -26.65 18.17
C ALA A 66 -11.32 -26.37 18.64
N ALA A 67 -11.02 -25.09 18.85
CA ALA A 67 -9.71 -24.68 19.37
C ALA A 67 -9.46 -25.24 20.78
N THR A 68 -8.21 -25.59 21.07
CA THR A 68 -7.78 -25.87 22.45
C THR A 68 -7.66 -24.55 23.23
N SER A 69 -7.69 -24.63 24.56
CA SER A 69 -7.44 -23.46 25.41
C SER A 69 -6.05 -22.85 25.17
N ASP A 70 -5.07 -23.73 24.91
CA ASP A 70 -3.70 -23.32 24.62
C ASP A 70 -3.56 -22.62 23.26
N GLU A 71 -4.25 -23.12 22.23
CA GLU A 71 -4.30 -22.45 20.93
C GLU A 71 -4.89 -21.05 21.05
N VAL A 72 -6.04 -20.90 21.75
CA VAL A 72 -6.66 -19.59 21.96
C VAL A 72 -5.72 -18.66 22.75
N ARG A 73 -5.00 -19.18 23.75
CA ARG A 73 -4.02 -18.41 24.50
C ARG A 73 -2.88 -17.90 23.60
N VAL A 74 -2.28 -18.74 22.77
CA VAL A 74 -1.23 -18.35 21.81
C VAL A 74 -1.73 -17.28 20.85
N ILE A 75 -2.96 -17.44 20.35
CA ILE A 75 -3.56 -16.47 19.42
C ILE A 75 -3.84 -15.13 20.13
N ARG A 76 -4.27 -15.13 21.39
CA ARG A 76 -4.46 -13.88 22.17
C ARG A 76 -3.13 -13.13 22.35
N GLU A 77 -2.06 -13.83 22.67
CA GLU A 77 -0.73 -13.21 22.79
C GLU A 77 -0.27 -12.63 21.45
N LEU A 78 -0.43 -13.38 20.36
CA LEU A 78 -0.12 -12.92 19.01
C LEU A 78 -0.94 -11.67 18.61
N LYS A 79 -2.19 -11.55 19.08
CA LYS A 79 -3.07 -10.43 18.75
C LYS A 79 -2.72 -9.11 19.47
N LYS A 80 -2.08 -9.18 20.64
CA LYS A 80 -1.81 -8.00 21.49
C LYS A 80 -1.15 -6.83 20.77
N PRO A 81 -0.06 -7.02 19.99
CA PRO A 81 0.61 -5.93 19.29
C PRO A 81 -0.19 -5.37 18.10
N TYR A 82 -1.29 -6.01 17.69
CA TYR A 82 -2.05 -5.68 16.48
C TYR A 82 -3.50 -5.30 16.77
N PRO A 83 -3.80 -4.22 17.50
CA PRO A 83 -5.16 -3.88 17.91
C PRO A 83 -6.12 -3.71 16.72
N ASN A 84 -5.66 -3.07 15.64
CA ASN A 84 -6.45 -2.67 14.48
C ASN A 84 -6.25 -3.59 13.25
N VAL A 85 -5.83 -4.84 13.42
CA VAL A 85 -5.61 -5.77 12.30
C VAL A 85 -6.94 -6.28 11.75
N THR A 86 -7.02 -6.43 10.42
CA THR A 86 -8.19 -7.10 9.79
C THR A 86 -8.13 -8.61 10.01
N ILE A 87 -9.29 -9.27 10.04
CA ILE A 87 -9.37 -10.74 10.23
C ILE A 87 -8.52 -11.49 9.20
N ALA A 88 -8.61 -11.10 7.92
CA ALA A 88 -7.83 -11.76 6.86
C ALA A 88 -6.32 -11.57 7.07
N HIS A 89 -5.89 -10.37 7.42
CA HIS A 89 -4.49 -10.07 7.67
C HIS A 89 -3.98 -10.79 8.92
N PHE A 90 -4.76 -10.82 9.99
CA PHE A 90 -4.39 -11.54 11.21
C PHE A 90 -4.25 -13.05 10.99
N ARG A 91 -5.13 -13.62 10.14
CA ARG A 91 -4.97 -15.02 9.71
C ARG A 91 -3.65 -15.24 8.97
N ASP A 92 -3.28 -14.34 8.07
CA ASP A 92 -2.00 -14.44 7.35
C ASP A 92 -0.82 -14.39 8.34
N ILE A 93 -0.84 -13.45 9.31
CA ILE A 93 0.17 -13.35 10.37
C ILE A 93 0.25 -14.66 11.18
N TYR A 94 -0.90 -15.23 11.58
CA TYR A 94 -0.91 -16.49 12.31
C TYR A 94 -0.31 -17.65 11.50
N ILE A 95 -0.64 -17.73 10.22
CA ILE A 95 -0.07 -18.78 9.36
C ILE A 95 1.44 -18.61 9.23
N GLU A 96 1.90 -17.41 8.88
CA GLU A 96 3.31 -17.16 8.58
C GLU A 96 4.21 -17.13 9.82
N ASP A 97 3.77 -16.45 10.90
CA ASP A 97 4.61 -16.23 12.07
C ASP A 97 4.51 -17.37 13.09
N VAL A 98 3.49 -18.22 13.00
CA VAL A 98 3.29 -19.32 13.94
C VAL A 98 3.34 -20.68 13.26
N ILE A 99 2.44 -20.92 12.29
CA ILE A 99 2.27 -22.26 11.71
C ILE A 99 3.45 -22.65 10.81
N GLU A 100 3.86 -21.74 9.92
CA GLU A 100 4.91 -21.95 8.92
C GLU A 100 6.30 -21.51 9.41
N ASN A 101 6.38 -20.92 10.59
CA ASN A 101 7.65 -20.45 11.14
C ASN A 101 8.45 -21.60 11.75
N PRO A 102 9.61 -21.98 11.18
CA PRO A 102 10.42 -23.11 11.68
C PRO A 102 10.85 -22.93 13.14
N ALA A 103 11.08 -21.69 13.58
CA ALA A 103 11.44 -21.39 14.95
C ALA A 103 10.33 -21.71 15.98
N ARG A 104 9.10 -21.88 15.52
CA ARG A 104 7.92 -22.19 16.32
C ARG A 104 7.40 -23.62 16.15
N ALA A 105 8.08 -24.47 15.40
CA ALA A 105 7.66 -25.85 15.16
C ALA A 105 7.39 -26.61 16.48
N GLY A 106 8.23 -26.45 17.51
CA GLY A 106 8.02 -27.04 18.83
C GLY A 106 6.77 -26.52 19.55
N ASP A 107 6.42 -25.24 19.39
CA ASP A 107 5.18 -24.68 19.93
C ASP A 107 3.95 -25.23 19.18
N VAL A 108 4.06 -25.36 17.85
CA VAL A 108 2.99 -25.91 16.99
C VAL A 108 2.64 -27.34 17.43
N GLU A 109 3.63 -28.18 17.62
CA GLU A 109 3.46 -29.56 18.09
C GLU A 109 2.92 -29.59 19.54
N ARG A 110 3.59 -28.89 20.45
CA ARG A 110 3.25 -28.88 21.89
C ARG A 110 1.83 -28.42 22.17
N TYR A 111 1.34 -27.40 21.47
CA TYR A 111 0.00 -26.82 21.71
C TYR A 111 -1.04 -27.30 20.70
N GLY A 112 -0.67 -28.17 19.78
CA GLY A 112 -1.59 -28.68 18.74
C GLY A 112 -2.13 -27.58 17.86
N LEU A 113 -1.28 -26.61 17.46
CA LEU A 113 -1.69 -25.50 16.62
C LEU A 113 -1.92 -25.97 15.19
N VAL A 114 -2.99 -25.50 14.56
CA VAL A 114 -3.34 -25.90 13.19
C VAL A 114 -3.73 -24.68 12.35
N PRO A 115 -3.54 -24.75 11.03
CA PRO A 115 -4.03 -23.70 10.14
C PRO A 115 -5.54 -23.50 10.30
N ARG A 116 -5.98 -22.26 10.48
CA ARG A 116 -7.38 -21.88 10.67
C ARG A 116 -7.93 -21.10 9.50
N SER A 117 -9.22 -21.29 9.19
CA SER A 117 -9.90 -20.56 8.12
C SER A 117 -10.24 -19.12 8.56
N ALA A 118 -10.48 -18.24 7.58
CA ALA A 118 -10.94 -16.88 7.84
C ALA A 118 -12.31 -16.83 8.56
N SER A 119 -13.19 -17.80 8.31
CA SER A 119 -14.48 -17.91 9.02
C SER A 119 -14.29 -18.30 10.48
N TRP A 120 -13.34 -19.19 10.76
CA TRP A 120 -12.99 -19.55 12.14
C TRP A 120 -12.47 -18.33 12.92
N PHE A 121 -11.53 -17.56 12.31
CA PHE A 121 -11.05 -16.32 12.93
C PHE A 121 -12.15 -15.29 13.12
N ARG A 122 -13.15 -15.22 12.22
CA ARG A 122 -14.30 -14.32 12.41
C ARG A 122 -15.08 -14.70 13.68
N SER A 123 -15.39 -15.97 13.87
CA SER A 123 -16.07 -16.44 15.08
C SER A 123 -15.24 -16.21 16.35
N LEU A 124 -13.91 -16.37 16.27
CA LEU A 124 -13.02 -16.07 17.38
C LEU A 124 -13.02 -14.56 17.71
N PHE A 125 -12.91 -13.69 16.71
CA PHE A 125 -12.98 -12.23 16.90
C PHE A 125 -14.30 -11.81 17.56
N GLU A 126 -15.41 -12.40 17.14
CA GLU A 126 -16.73 -12.17 17.74
C GLU A 126 -16.79 -12.64 19.20
N SER A 127 -16.31 -13.84 19.50
CA SER A 127 -16.29 -14.38 20.87
C SER A 127 -15.37 -13.63 21.83
N GLU A 128 -14.26 -13.11 21.34
CA GLU A 128 -13.28 -12.32 22.10
C GLU A 128 -13.64 -10.81 22.17
N GLY A 129 -14.69 -10.39 21.47
CA GLY A 129 -15.07 -8.97 21.38
C GLY A 129 -14.07 -8.11 20.59
N TRP A 130 -13.19 -8.72 19.76
CA TRP A 130 -12.24 -7.98 18.96
C TRP A 130 -12.89 -7.35 17.73
N ARG A 131 -12.50 -6.11 17.45
CA ARG A 131 -12.99 -5.38 16.28
C ARG A 131 -12.04 -5.53 15.10
N SER A 132 -12.59 -5.63 13.90
CA SER A 132 -11.85 -5.59 12.64
C SER A 132 -12.22 -4.31 11.87
N PRO A 133 -11.24 -3.50 11.44
CA PRO A 133 -11.53 -2.28 10.68
C PRO A 133 -12.23 -2.54 9.34
N ALA A 134 -12.09 -3.75 8.80
CA ALA A 134 -12.75 -4.16 7.56
C ALA A 134 -14.17 -4.73 7.77
N GLN A 135 -14.75 -4.62 8.98
CA GLN A 135 -16.17 -4.95 9.17
C GLN A 135 -17.01 -3.96 8.35
N ARG A 136 -17.54 -4.46 7.25
CA ARG A 136 -18.44 -3.69 6.39
C ARG A 136 -19.64 -3.23 7.22
N GLY A 137 -19.81 -1.92 7.37
CA GLY A 137 -21.11 -1.35 7.69
C GLY A 137 -22.16 -1.97 6.76
N LYS A 138 -23.42 -2.10 7.22
CA LYS A 138 -24.54 -2.62 6.42
C LYS A 138 -24.39 -2.16 4.98
N ARG A 139 -24.39 -3.13 4.04
CA ARG A 139 -24.37 -2.89 2.60
C ARG A 139 -25.38 -1.77 2.33
N ARG A 140 -24.92 -0.58 1.99
CA ARG A 140 -25.78 0.42 1.36
C ARG A 140 -26.30 -0.27 0.11
N ASP A 141 -27.62 -0.38 0.00
CA ASP A 141 -28.26 -0.93 -1.18
C ASP A 141 -27.63 -0.31 -2.41
N ALA A 142 -26.87 -1.14 -3.13
CA ALA A 142 -26.13 -0.72 -4.31
C ALA A 142 -27.13 -0.63 -5.49
N GLY A 143 -28.10 0.27 -5.40
CA GLY A 143 -28.84 0.79 -6.55
C GLY A 143 -27.99 1.73 -7.42
N GLY A 144 -26.70 1.87 -7.12
CA GLY A 144 -25.75 2.58 -7.96
C GLY A 144 -25.37 1.77 -9.20
N ARG A 145 -25.48 2.36 -10.39
CA ARG A 145 -24.99 1.80 -11.65
C ARG A 145 -23.60 1.25 -11.45
N GLN A 146 -23.43 -0.08 -11.57
CA GLN A 146 -22.11 -0.70 -11.62
C GLN A 146 -21.46 -0.28 -12.93
N HIS A 147 -20.50 0.64 -12.85
CA HIS A 147 -19.68 0.94 -14.01
C HIS A 147 -18.82 -0.29 -14.36
N PRO A 148 -18.82 -0.74 -15.61
CA PRO A 148 -18.01 -1.89 -16.02
C PRO A 148 -16.53 -1.59 -15.73
N MET A 149 -15.86 -2.49 -15.01
CA MET A 149 -14.43 -2.39 -14.80
C MET A 149 -13.69 -2.60 -16.12
N ARG A 150 -12.73 -1.73 -16.41
CA ARG A 150 -11.85 -1.91 -17.57
C ARG A 150 -11.03 -3.20 -17.40
N ARG A 151 -10.95 -4.00 -18.44
CA ARG A 151 -10.08 -5.18 -18.46
C ARG A 151 -8.61 -4.76 -18.24
N PRO A 152 -7.79 -5.61 -17.57
CA PRO A 152 -6.35 -5.43 -17.51
C PRO A 152 -5.74 -5.34 -18.91
N LEU A 153 -4.64 -4.62 -19.04
CA LEU A 153 -3.80 -4.73 -20.23
C LEU A 153 -3.16 -6.13 -20.27
N PRO A 154 -2.84 -6.65 -21.47
CA PRO A 154 -2.40 -8.04 -21.58
C PRO A 154 -1.00 -8.30 -21.01
N ARG A 155 -0.09 -7.32 -21.03
CA ARG A 155 1.32 -7.49 -20.67
C ARG A 155 1.75 -6.56 -19.55
N ALA A 156 2.64 -7.05 -18.71
CA ALA A 156 3.32 -6.22 -17.73
C ALA A 156 4.15 -5.12 -18.42
N GLY A 157 4.21 -3.93 -17.80
CA GLY A 157 4.96 -2.79 -18.34
C GLY A 157 4.24 -1.95 -19.39
N MET A 158 3.08 -2.39 -19.89
CA MET A 158 2.28 -1.57 -20.83
C MET A 158 1.79 -0.27 -20.16
N MET A 159 1.43 -0.33 -18.88
CA MET A 159 0.94 0.83 -18.16
C MET A 159 1.17 0.69 -16.64
N ALA A 160 1.84 1.68 -16.06
CA ALA A 160 1.90 1.89 -14.62
C ALA A 160 0.77 2.84 -14.18
N GLN A 161 -0.13 2.40 -13.30
CA GLN A 161 -1.09 3.27 -12.63
C GLN A 161 -0.41 3.91 -11.43
N VAL A 162 -0.49 5.23 -11.29
CA VAL A 162 0.12 5.95 -10.18
C VAL A 162 -0.90 6.78 -9.41
N ASP A 163 -0.69 6.84 -8.10
CA ASP A 163 -1.55 7.61 -7.19
C ASP A 163 -0.80 7.95 -5.91
N GLY A 164 -1.19 9.09 -5.29
CA GLY A 164 -0.74 9.49 -3.97
C GLY A 164 -1.83 9.19 -2.92
N THR A 165 -1.44 8.65 -1.77
CA THR A 165 -2.38 8.46 -0.67
C THR A 165 -1.77 8.93 0.65
N PRO A 166 -2.30 10.01 1.23
CA PRO A 166 -1.90 10.45 2.57
C PRO A 166 -2.53 9.53 3.63
N TYR A 167 -1.73 9.13 4.60
CA TYR A 167 -2.19 8.32 5.71
C TYR A 167 -1.23 8.43 6.91
N ASP A 168 -1.74 8.17 8.13
CA ASP A 168 -0.93 8.01 9.33
C ASP A 168 -0.42 6.57 9.43
N TRP A 169 0.74 6.30 8.80
CA TRP A 169 1.28 4.95 8.65
C TRP A 169 1.78 4.34 9.95
N PHE A 170 2.28 5.17 10.87
CA PHE A 170 2.82 4.71 12.16
C PHE A 170 1.84 4.88 13.32
N GLY A 171 0.68 5.54 13.12
CA GLY A 171 -0.28 5.82 14.19
C GLY A 171 0.22 6.88 15.19
N ASP A 172 1.14 7.74 14.76
CA ASP A 172 1.77 8.77 15.58
C ASP A 172 1.18 10.18 15.38
N GLY A 173 0.11 10.28 14.61
CA GLY A 173 -0.59 11.52 14.29
C GLY A 173 0.01 12.29 13.11
N ARG A 174 1.10 11.81 12.49
CA ARG A 174 1.73 12.42 11.31
C ARG A 174 1.25 11.72 10.04
N SER A 175 0.61 12.47 9.17
CA SER A 175 0.20 11.95 7.86
C SER A 175 1.30 12.14 6.84
N TRP A 176 1.76 11.04 6.21
CA TRP A 176 2.68 11.05 5.08
C TRP A 176 2.00 10.48 3.84
N CYS A 177 2.33 11.03 2.69
CA CYS A 177 1.80 10.56 1.42
C CYS A 177 2.66 9.45 0.86
N MET A 178 2.06 8.29 0.60
CA MET A 178 2.66 7.21 -0.18
C MET A 178 2.38 7.47 -1.66
N HIS A 179 3.41 7.72 -2.44
CA HIS A 179 3.38 7.75 -3.91
C HIS A 179 3.55 6.31 -4.38
N LEU A 180 2.57 5.76 -5.06
CA LEU A 180 2.52 4.34 -5.42
C LEU A 180 2.40 4.16 -6.93
N ALA A 181 3.15 3.19 -7.47
CA ALA A 181 2.99 2.69 -8.83
C ALA A 181 2.57 1.22 -8.81
N VAL A 182 1.54 0.89 -9.58
CA VAL A 182 0.99 -0.47 -9.73
C VAL A 182 0.92 -0.81 -11.21
N ASP A 183 1.38 -2.00 -11.59
CA ASP A 183 1.25 -2.47 -12.97
C ASP A 183 -0.21 -2.82 -13.28
N ASP A 184 -0.70 -2.36 -14.41
CA ASP A 184 -2.09 -2.56 -14.81
C ASP A 184 -2.42 -4.01 -15.14
N ALA A 185 -1.50 -4.74 -15.73
CA ALA A 185 -1.71 -6.12 -16.16
C ALA A 185 -1.72 -7.10 -14.99
N THR A 186 -0.76 -6.95 -14.08
CA THR A 186 -0.51 -7.89 -12.98
C THR A 186 -1.13 -7.46 -11.66
N THR A 187 -1.54 -6.19 -11.54
CA THR A 187 -1.88 -5.53 -10.26
C THR A 187 -0.72 -5.53 -9.24
N GLY A 188 0.48 -5.90 -9.68
CA GLY A 188 1.67 -5.89 -8.83
C GLY A 188 2.15 -4.49 -8.52
N VAL A 189 2.64 -4.28 -7.30
CA VAL A 189 3.32 -3.05 -6.90
C VAL A 189 4.65 -2.99 -7.62
N LEU A 190 4.87 -1.91 -8.36
CA LEU A 190 6.14 -1.65 -9.02
C LEU A 190 7.11 -0.93 -8.08
N ALA A 191 6.63 0.11 -7.40
CA ALA A 191 7.38 0.84 -6.37
C ALA A 191 6.44 1.69 -5.51
N GLY A 192 6.94 2.07 -4.32
CA GLY A 192 6.32 3.08 -3.47
C GLY A 192 7.36 4.04 -2.90
N TRP A 193 6.95 5.29 -2.64
CA TRP A 193 7.81 6.28 -2.00
C TRP A 193 7.02 7.18 -1.06
N PHE A 194 7.49 7.32 0.16
CA PHE A 194 6.81 8.08 1.22
C PHE A 194 7.46 9.45 1.39
N MET A 195 6.63 10.50 1.38
CA MET A 195 7.00 11.89 1.63
C MET A 195 5.99 12.54 2.58
N GLU A 196 6.37 13.62 3.25
CA GLU A 196 5.48 14.36 4.16
C GLU A 196 4.17 14.81 3.49
N ARG A 197 4.20 15.04 2.17
CA ARG A 197 3.05 15.44 1.37
C ARG A 197 3.14 14.92 -0.05
N GLU A 198 2.03 14.90 -0.73
CA GLU A 198 2.01 14.62 -2.16
C GLU A 198 2.78 15.70 -2.93
N CYS A 199 3.76 15.28 -3.73
CA CYS A 199 4.61 16.20 -4.47
C CYS A 199 5.28 15.53 -5.67
N MET A 200 5.70 16.35 -6.63
CA MET A 200 6.43 15.92 -7.82
C MET A 200 7.67 15.09 -7.49
N ARG A 201 8.42 15.48 -6.45
CA ARG A 201 9.62 14.77 -6.02
C ARG A 201 9.34 13.35 -5.56
N GLY A 202 8.23 13.13 -4.84
CA GLY A 202 7.80 11.79 -4.42
C GLY A 202 7.52 10.90 -5.64
N TYR A 203 6.84 11.42 -6.64
CA TYR A 203 6.62 10.70 -7.91
C TYR A 203 7.91 10.45 -8.69
N ALA A 204 8.83 11.41 -8.72
CA ALA A 204 10.13 11.23 -9.37
C ALA A 204 10.96 10.12 -8.73
N ARG A 205 11.05 10.09 -7.40
CA ARG A 205 11.71 9.04 -6.62
C ARG A 205 11.05 7.68 -6.83
N MET A 206 9.73 7.62 -6.73
CA MET A 206 8.96 6.40 -6.99
C MET A 206 9.21 5.90 -8.43
N MET A 207 9.16 6.76 -9.44
CA MET A 207 9.41 6.36 -10.83
C MET A 207 10.84 5.93 -11.08
N ARG A 208 11.84 6.52 -10.39
CA ARG A 208 13.22 6.02 -10.43
C ARG A 208 13.30 4.58 -9.94
N GLU A 209 12.65 4.26 -8.80
CA GLU A 209 12.60 2.88 -8.31
C GLU A 209 11.95 1.94 -9.35
N VAL A 210 10.85 2.37 -9.99
CA VAL A 210 10.21 1.59 -11.05
C VAL A 210 11.18 1.28 -12.18
N VAL A 211 11.82 2.31 -12.75
CA VAL A 211 12.67 2.11 -13.94
C VAL A 211 13.96 1.34 -13.62
N THR A 212 14.48 1.51 -12.41
CA THR A 212 15.68 0.78 -11.96
C THR A 212 15.40 -0.70 -11.72
N ARG A 213 14.23 -1.04 -11.17
CA ARG A 213 13.91 -2.43 -10.79
C ARG A 213 13.24 -3.23 -11.91
N HIS A 214 12.45 -2.58 -12.73
CA HIS A 214 11.58 -3.25 -13.70
C HIS A 214 11.89 -2.85 -15.15
N GLY A 215 12.55 -1.71 -15.36
CA GLY A 215 12.66 -1.06 -16.66
C GLY A 215 11.58 0.00 -16.88
N VAL A 216 11.63 0.64 -18.04
CA VAL A 216 10.78 1.78 -18.38
C VAL A 216 9.40 1.30 -18.86
N PRO A 217 8.29 1.65 -18.20
CA PRO A 217 6.96 1.29 -18.65
C PRO A 217 6.59 2.13 -19.90
N ARG A 218 5.75 1.59 -20.78
CA ARG A 218 5.31 2.32 -21.99
C ARG A 218 4.46 3.54 -21.68
N SER A 219 3.67 3.47 -20.61
CA SER A 219 2.80 4.58 -20.22
C SER A 219 2.63 4.67 -18.69
N MET A 220 2.37 5.89 -18.23
CA MET A 220 1.98 6.19 -16.86
C MET A 220 0.56 6.77 -16.85
N TYR A 221 -0.30 6.19 -16.02
CA TYR A 221 -1.69 6.57 -15.88
C TYR A 221 -1.93 7.24 -14.54
N SER A 222 -2.31 8.51 -14.55
CA SER A 222 -2.55 9.34 -13.36
C SER A 222 -3.90 10.05 -13.44
N ASP A 223 -4.29 10.75 -12.37
CA ASP A 223 -5.37 11.73 -12.44
C ASP A 223 -4.92 13.03 -13.15
N LYS A 224 -5.81 14.02 -13.08
CA LYS A 224 -5.56 15.35 -13.68
C LYS A 224 -5.01 16.35 -12.66
N ASP A 225 -4.41 15.89 -11.58
CA ASP A 225 -3.83 16.75 -10.56
C ASP A 225 -2.74 17.67 -11.15
N SER A 226 -2.52 18.80 -10.48
CA SER A 226 -1.57 19.83 -10.88
C SER A 226 -0.12 19.33 -10.96
N VAL A 227 0.22 18.27 -10.22
CA VAL A 227 1.54 17.62 -10.29
C VAL A 227 1.78 17.01 -11.67
N PHE A 228 0.73 16.46 -12.28
CA PHE A 228 0.82 15.77 -13.57
C PHE A 228 0.50 16.66 -14.76
N ARG A 229 -0.38 17.66 -14.58
CA ARG A 229 -0.86 18.52 -15.67
C ARG A 229 -0.96 19.97 -15.26
N SER A 230 -0.30 20.85 -16.01
CA SER A 230 -0.53 22.28 -15.88
C SER A 230 -1.89 22.65 -16.49
N VAL A 231 -2.78 23.19 -15.65
CA VAL A 231 -4.14 23.57 -16.07
C VAL A 231 -4.16 24.97 -16.70
N LYS A 232 -3.20 25.84 -16.35
CA LYS A 232 -3.24 27.28 -16.67
C LYS A 232 -2.34 27.74 -17.82
N SER A 233 -1.24 27.04 -18.10
CA SER A 233 -0.21 27.57 -19.01
C SER A 233 -0.01 26.77 -20.30
N GLY A 234 -0.63 25.61 -20.46
CA GLY A 234 -0.32 24.72 -21.59
C GLY A 234 1.11 24.15 -21.60
N THR A 235 1.96 24.59 -20.66
CA THR A 235 3.33 24.08 -20.52
C THR A 235 3.30 22.74 -19.78
N PRO A 236 4.18 21.76 -20.17
CA PRO A 236 4.29 20.49 -19.46
C PRO A 236 4.81 20.73 -18.03
N THR A 237 4.34 19.94 -17.08
CA THR A 237 4.91 19.93 -15.71
C THR A 237 6.31 19.33 -15.71
N GLN A 238 7.08 19.58 -14.65
CA GLN A 238 8.44 19.01 -14.52
C GLN A 238 8.40 17.47 -14.59
N LEU A 239 7.40 16.84 -13.93
CA LEU A 239 7.23 15.39 -14.00
C LEU A 239 6.91 14.93 -15.44
N ALA A 240 6.09 15.68 -16.18
CA ALA A 240 5.81 15.36 -17.58
C ALA A 240 7.06 15.46 -18.47
N LEU A 241 7.95 16.40 -18.19
CA LEU A 241 9.24 16.49 -18.87
C LEU A 241 10.13 15.26 -18.56
N MET A 242 10.24 14.85 -17.30
CA MET A 242 10.97 13.65 -16.89
C MET A 242 10.42 12.39 -17.58
N MET A 243 9.10 12.23 -17.61
CA MET A 243 8.46 11.08 -18.28
C MET A 243 8.69 11.10 -19.80
N ARG A 244 8.65 12.28 -20.42
CA ARG A 244 8.98 12.43 -21.83
C ARG A 244 10.44 12.04 -22.14
N ASP A 245 11.38 12.46 -21.30
CA ASP A 245 12.80 12.15 -21.47
C ASP A 245 13.08 10.65 -21.29
N LEU A 246 12.26 9.94 -20.53
CA LEU A 246 12.24 8.46 -20.43
C LEU A 246 11.50 7.77 -21.60
N GLY A 247 10.79 8.51 -22.44
CA GLY A 247 9.92 7.93 -23.46
C GLY A 247 8.58 7.36 -22.92
N VAL A 248 8.20 7.68 -21.68
CA VAL A 248 6.96 7.25 -21.04
C VAL A 248 5.81 8.15 -21.45
N ARG A 249 4.77 7.56 -22.05
CA ARG A 249 3.56 8.29 -22.43
C ARG A 249 2.67 8.55 -21.21
N MET A 250 2.38 9.79 -20.89
CA MET A 250 1.42 10.14 -19.86
C MET A 250 -0.02 10.03 -20.35
N ILE A 251 -0.88 9.38 -19.58
CA ILE A 251 -2.31 9.22 -19.83
C ILE A 251 -3.06 9.73 -18.60
N PHE A 252 -4.01 10.64 -18.80
CA PHE A 252 -4.77 11.25 -17.72
C PHE A 252 -6.16 10.62 -17.60
N ALA A 253 -6.54 10.21 -16.39
CA ALA A 253 -7.83 9.65 -16.11
C ALA A 253 -8.95 10.61 -16.48
N SER A 254 -9.93 10.14 -17.25
CA SER A 254 -11.13 10.90 -17.57
C SER A 254 -12.24 10.69 -16.54
N SER A 255 -12.11 9.66 -15.71
CA SER A 255 -13.06 9.34 -14.63
C SER A 255 -12.35 8.65 -13.45
N PRO A 256 -12.84 8.82 -12.22
CA PRO A 256 -12.28 8.15 -11.04
C PRO A 256 -12.22 6.63 -11.18
N GLN A 257 -13.21 6.02 -11.83
CA GLN A 257 -13.31 4.56 -12.00
C GLN A 257 -12.15 3.96 -12.83
N ALA A 258 -11.46 4.79 -13.61
CA ALA A 258 -10.37 4.34 -14.45
C ALA A 258 -9.09 4.00 -13.68
N LYS A 259 -8.94 4.45 -12.41
CA LYS A 259 -7.80 4.19 -11.50
C LYS A 259 -8.06 3.07 -10.49
N GLY A 260 -9.11 2.29 -10.65
CA GLY A 260 -9.59 1.34 -9.64
C GLY A 260 -8.59 0.28 -9.14
N ARG A 261 -7.44 0.08 -9.80
CA ARG A 261 -6.39 -0.86 -9.33
C ARG A 261 -5.52 -0.20 -8.28
N VAL A 262 -4.93 0.95 -8.58
CA VAL A 262 -4.08 1.67 -7.63
C VAL A 262 -4.91 2.14 -6.41
N GLU A 263 -6.15 2.60 -6.60
CA GLU A 263 -7.05 2.98 -5.49
C GLU A 263 -7.37 1.79 -4.57
N ARG A 264 -7.65 0.62 -5.14
CA ARG A 264 -7.85 -0.61 -4.35
C ARG A 264 -6.60 -0.96 -3.58
N TYR A 265 -5.43 -0.80 -4.21
CA TYR A 265 -4.17 -1.09 -3.55
C TYR A 265 -3.88 -0.11 -2.42
N ASN A 266 -4.13 1.19 -2.61
CA ASN A 266 -4.05 2.20 -1.56
C ASN A 266 -4.90 1.83 -0.35
N SER A 267 -6.14 1.41 -0.58
CA SER A 267 -7.03 0.92 0.48
C SER A 267 -6.47 -0.33 1.18
N THR A 268 -5.86 -1.25 0.44
CA THR A 268 -5.20 -2.43 1.01
C THR A 268 -3.98 -2.04 1.84
N ALA A 269 -3.16 -1.12 1.34
CA ALA A 269 -1.99 -0.62 2.06
C ALA A 269 -2.40 0.05 3.38
N GLN A 270 -3.39 0.93 3.38
CA GLN A 270 -3.90 1.58 4.59
C GLN A 270 -4.39 0.58 5.65
N MET A 271 -4.94 -0.56 5.23
CA MET A 271 -5.41 -1.60 6.15
C MET A 271 -4.31 -2.56 6.63
N ARG A 272 -3.21 -2.72 5.89
CA ARG A 272 -2.18 -3.73 6.19
C ARG A 272 -0.87 -3.12 6.66
N LEU A 273 -0.37 -2.11 5.98
CA LEU A 273 0.97 -1.56 6.22
C LEU A 273 1.19 -1.13 7.68
N PRO A 274 0.27 -0.40 8.35
CA PRO A 274 0.49 -0.04 9.76
C PRO A 274 0.74 -1.25 10.67
N THR A 275 0.03 -2.34 10.45
CA THR A 275 0.23 -3.59 11.21
C THR A 275 1.56 -4.26 10.84
N ASP A 276 1.91 -4.28 9.56
CA ASP A 276 3.14 -4.92 9.08
C ASP A 276 4.38 -4.12 9.48
N LEU A 277 4.31 -2.79 9.60
CA LEU A 277 5.39 -1.98 10.17
C LEU A 277 5.73 -2.41 11.61
N VAL A 278 4.72 -2.63 12.44
CA VAL A 278 4.89 -3.16 13.79
C VAL A 278 5.45 -4.58 13.74
N ARG A 279 4.90 -5.43 12.87
CA ARG A 279 5.28 -6.84 12.72
C ARG A 279 6.75 -7.02 12.34
N PHE A 280 7.22 -6.23 11.40
CA PHE A 280 8.58 -6.30 10.88
C PHE A 280 9.56 -5.35 11.58
N GLY A 281 9.12 -4.63 12.62
CA GLY A 281 9.96 -3.76 13.42
C GLY A 281 10.48 -2.52 12.68
N VAL A 282 9.76 -2.05 11.67
CA VAL A 282 10.14 -0.84 10.92
C VAL A 282 9.73 0.39 11.71
N THR A 283 10.70 1.20 12.08
CA THR A 283 10.48 2.41 12.90
C THR A 283 10.97 3.65 12.15
N GLY A 284 10.03 4.51 11.76
CA GLY A 284 10.33 5.78 11.11
C GLY A 284 10.42 5.74 9.60
N TYR A 285 10.29 6.92 9.01
CA TYR A 285 10.16 7.10 7.55
C TYR A 285 11.50 6.96 6.82
N ASP A 286 12.64 7.15 7.49
CA ASP A 286 13.96 7.02 6.87
C ASP A 286 14.23 5.59 6.39
N ALA A 287 13.88 4.59 7.21
CA ALA A 287 14.01 3.18 6.85
C ALA A 287 12.88 2.68 5.92
N LEU A 288 11.71 3.33 5.97
CA LEU A 288 10.50 2.84 5.32
C LEU A 288 10.65 2.74 3.79
N ASN A 289 11.25 3.74 3.13
CA ASN A 289 11.35 3.78 1.67
C ASN A 289 12.20 2.62 1.11
N GLY A 290 13.34 2.35 1.72
CA GLY A 290 14.20 1.21 1.36
C GLY A 290 13.49 -0.11 1.62
N TRP A 291 13.04 -0.33 2.85
CA TRP A 291 12.35 -1.54 3.26
C TRP A 291 11.10 -1.84 2.39
N PHE A 292 10.31 -0.81 2.06
CA PHE A 292 9.12 -0.97 1.23
C PHE A 292 9.46 -1.54 -0.14
N ASN A 293 10.44 -0.97 -0.82
CA ASN A 293 10.79 -1.36 -2.19
C ASN A 293 11.62 -2.65 -2.25
N GLU A 294 12.48 -2.91 -1.27
CA GLU A 294 13.35 -4.07 -1.25
C GLU A 294 12.66 -5.34 -0.75
N PHE A 295 11.78 -5.19 0.24
CA PHE A 295 11.14 -6.32 0.90
C PHE A 295 9.62 -6.32 0.75
N TYR A 296 8.94 -5.22 1.11
CA TYR A 296 7.49 -5.25 1.30
C TYR A 296 6.71 -5.33 -0.02
N ALA A 297 7.10 -4.60 -1.05
CA ALA A 297 6.47 -4.67 -2.36
C ALA A 297 6.59 -6.07 -2.98
N PRO A 298 7.78 -6.73 -3.02
CA PRO A 298 7.90 -8.13 -3.41
C PRO A 298 7.04 -9.10 -2.57
N TYR A 299 7.02 -8.91 -1.24
CA TYR A 299 6.19 -9.71 -0.33
C TYR A 299 4.69 -9.58 -0.67
N LEU A 300 4.19 -8.38 -0.89
CA LEU A 300 2.81 -8.16 -1.29
C LEU A 300 2.51 -8.74 -2.67
N ASN A 301 3.44 -8.62 -3.61
CA ASN A 301 3.29 -9.15 -4.95
C ASN A 301 3.18 -10.67 -4.96
N SER A 302 3.94 -11.37 -4.10
CA SER A 302 3.83 -12.82 -3.97
C SER A 302 2.43 -13.29 -3.52
N LYS A 303 1.66 -12.40 -2.85
CA LYS A 303 0.33 -12.71 -2.31
C LYS A 303 -0.83 -12.21 -3.18
N PHE A 304 -0.65 -11.08 -3.85
CA PHE A 304 -1.78 -10.32 -4.42
C PHE A 304 -1.65 -9.99 -5.90
N SER A 305 -0.48 -10.22 -6.52
CA SER A 305 -0.33 -10.04 -7.95
C SER A 305 -0.87 -11.23 -8.73
N TYR A 306 -1.22 -10.98 -9.99
CA TYR A 306 -1.70 -12.01 -10.93
C TYR A 306 -0.70 -12.17 -12.07
N ALA A 307 -0.68 -13.35 -12.67
CA ALA A 307 0.02 -13.54 -13.93
C ALA A 307 -0.65 -12.67 -15.02
N PRO A 308 0.14 -11.99 -15.88
CA PRO A 308 -0.41 -11.25 -17.00
C PRO A 308 -1.02 -12.22 -18.03
N LEU A 309 -1.92 -11.72 -18.87
CA LEU A 309 -2.58 -12.53 -19.91
C LEU A 309 -1.56 -13.04 -20.94
N ASP A 310 -0.59 -12.20 -21.29
CA ASP A 310 0.55 -12.53 -22.15
C ASP A 310 1.82 -12.43 -21.29
N PRO A 311 2.61 -13.51 -21.15
CA PRO A 311 3.81 -13.53 -20.31
C PRO A 311 4.94 -12.62 -20.80
N ALA A 312 4.88 -12.13 -22.04
CA ALA A 312 5.86 -11.18 -22.54
C ALA A 312 5.79 -9.86 -21.76
N SER A 313 6.96 -9.29 -21.48
CA SER A 313 7.08 -8.00 -20.80
C SER A 313 7.22 -6.86 -21.81
N ASP A 314 6.53 -5.77 -21.55
CA ASP A 314 6.62 -4.53 -22.31
C ASP A 314 7.48 -3.46 -21.59
N PHE A 315 8.08 -3.78 -20.43
CA PHE A 315 9.09 -2.94 -19.85
C PHE A 315 10.31 -2.85 -20.77
N MET A 316 10.71 -1.64 -21.09
CA MET A 316 11.92 -1.39 -21.89
C MET A 316 13.15 -1.36 -20.99
N PRO A 317 14.26 -2.00 -21.35
CA PRO A 317 15.48 -1.91 -20.58
C PRO A 317 15.97 -0.45 -20.56
N LEU A 318 16.55 -0.04 -19.42
CA LEU A 318 17.26 1.25 -19.35
C LEU A 318 18.49 1.18 -20.24
N PRO A 319 18.72 2.18 -21.12
CA PRO A 319 19.98 2.29 -21.84
C PRO A 319 21.14 2.47 -20.84
N GLU A 320 22.23 1.71 -21.02
CA GLU A 320 23.43 1.80 -20.14
C GLU A 320 24.03 3.21 -20.06
N ALA A 321 23.93 3.97 -21.13
CA ALA A 321 24.42 5.34 -21.20
C ALA A 321 23.47 6.39 -20.60
N LEU A 322 22.28 6.01 -20.14
CA LEU A 322 21.32 6.96 -19.60
C LEU A 322 21.64 7.32 -18.16
N ASP A 323 22.08 8.55 -17.94
CA ASP A 323 22.23 9.10 -16.60
C ASP A 323 20.85 9.48 -16.03
N LEU A 324 20.39 8.74 -15.02
CA LEU A 324 19.11 9.00 -14.37
C LEU A 324 19.09 10.35 -13.63
N SER A 325 20.22 10.92 -13.24
CA SER A 325 20.29 12.26 -12.66
C SER A 325 19.92 13.34 -13.67
N GLU A 326 20.19 13.10 -14.96
CA GLU A 326 19.80 13.99 -16.06
C GLU A 326 18.31 13.92 -16.36
N VAL A 327 17.70 12.77 -16.14
CA VAL A 327 16.25 12.55 -16.34
C VAL A 327 15.45 13.13 -15.18
N PHE A 328 15.78 12.75 -13.95
CA PHE A 328 15.04 13.12 -12.74
C PHE A 328 15.50 14.46 -12.16
N ARG A 329 15.60 15.48 -13.01
CA ARG A 329 15.91 16.86 -12.61
C ARG A 329 14.80 17.83 -12.98
N THR A 330 14.59 18.84 -12.15
CA THR A 330 13.76 20.00 -12.52
C THR A 330 14.62 20.98 -13.31
N ARG A 331 13.97 21.74 -14.19
CA ARG A 331 14.60 22.78 -15.03
C ARG A 331 13.84 24.08 -14.84
N GLU A 332 14.50 25.05 -14.28
CA GLU A 332 13.93 26.36 -14.01
C GLU A 332 14.89 27.45 -14.42
N THR A 333 14.38 28.60 -14.81
CA THR A 333 15.22 29.76 -15.11
C THR A 333 15.30 30.68 -13.89
N ARG A 334 16.48 31.25 -13.65
CA ARG A 334 16.72 32.29 -12.64
C ARG A 334 17.55 33.40 -13.22
N VAL A 335 17.34 34.59 -12.69
CA VAL A 335 18.14 35.76 -13.07
C VAL A 335 19.29 35.92 -12.10
N ALA A 336 20.49 36.00 -12.62
CA ALA A 336 21.68 36.24 -11.82
C ALA A 336 21.80 37.71 -11.41
N ARG A 337 22.25 37.96 -10.19
CA ARG A 337 22.60 39.28 -9.65
C ARG A 337 23.81 39.15 -8.74
N GLY A 338 24.83 39.95 -9.00
CA GLY A 338 26.09 39.89 -8.27
C GLY A 338 26.70 38.49 -8.28
N CYS A 339 26.70 37.80 -9.43
CA CYS A 339 27.21 36.43 -9.58
C CYS A 339 26.53 35.40 -8.71
N THR A 340 25.28 35.68 -8.28
CA THR A 340 24.47 34.78 -7.45
C THR A 340 23.06 34.61 -8.04
N ILE A 341 22.37 33.57 -7.62
CA ILE A 341 20.95 33.35 -7.93
C ILE A 341 20.11 33.19 -6.65
N SER A 342 18.83 33.55 -6.71
CA SER A 342 17.88 33.30 -5.62
C SER A 342 16.97 32.12 -5.98
N TYR A 343 16.89 31.13 -5.08
CA TYR A 343 16.02 29.97 -5.23
C TYR A 343 15.40 29.63 -3.88
N ALA A 344 14.09 29.40 -3.81
CA ALA A 344 13.38 29.02 -2.59
C ALA A 344 13.71 29.89 -1.36
N ARG A 345 13.84 31.21 -1.55
CA ARG A 345 14.22 32.23 -0.52
C ARG A 345 15.68 32.15 -0.03
N THR A 346 16.50 31.33 -0.64
CA THR A 346 17.94 31.24 -0.35
C THR A 346 18.72 31.80 -1.52
N ILE A 347 19.87 32.44 -1.21
CA ILE A 347 20.79 32.94 -2.21
C ILE A 347 21.91 31.92 -2.38
N TYR A 348 22.27 31.63 -3.62
CA TYR A 348 23.30 30.65 -3.98
C TYR A 348 24.41 31.29 -4.79
N ALA A 349 25.65 30.99 -4.42
CA ALA A 349 26.81 31.18 -5.29
C ALA A 349 26.92 29.98 -6.25
N MET A 350 27.38 30.23 -7.44
CA MET A 350 27.61 29.20 -8.46
C MET A 350 29.13 28.96 -8.59
N VAL A 351 29.58 27.75 -8.26
CA VAL A 351 31.01 27.41 -8.23
C VAL A 351 31.29 26.15 -9.05
N ASP A 352 32.47 26.08 -9.65
CA ASP A 352 32.96 24.86 -10.30
C ASP A 352 33.60 23.88 -9.30
N ALA A 353 34.12 22.77 -9.79
CA ALA A 353 34.76 21.74 -8.97
C ALA A 353 36.03 22.26 -8.27
N GLU A 354 36.68 23.28 -8.81
CA GLU A 354 37.82 23.94 -8.25
C GLU A 354 37.46 25.08 -7.29
N GLY A 355 36.14 25.35 -7.10
CA GLY A 355 35.65 26.42 -6.25
C GLY A 355 35.69 27.81 -6.87
N VAL A 356 35.91 27.90 -8.17
CA VAL A 356 35.90 29.17 -8.90
C VAL A 356 34.44 29.58 -9.12
N MET A 357 34.12 30.84 -8.79
CA MET A 357 32.77 31.36 -9.00
C MET A 357 32.48 31.62 -10.46
N LEU A 358 31.22 31.32 -10.87
CA LEU A 358 30.74 31.72 -12.20
C LEU A 358 30.53 33.23 -12.23
N GLU A 359 31.32 33.90 -13.04
CA GLU A 359 31.17 35.33 -13.32
C GLU A 359 30.19 35.54 -14.47
N VAL A 360 29.09 36.25 -14.19
CA VAL A 360 28.09 36.62 -15.18
C VAL A 360 27.61 38.04 -14.92
N PRO A 361 27.30 38.80 -16.01
CA PRO A 361 26.63 40.09 -15.86
C PRO A 361 25.30 39.96 -15.09
N ASP A 362 24.98 41.05 -14.38
CA ASP A 362 23.66 41.16 -13.77
C ASP A 362 22.54 41.00 -14.82
N ASP A 363 21.41 40.49 -14.37
CA ASP A 363 20.23 40.19 -15.18
C ASP A 363 20.47 39.10 -16.25
N THR A 364 21.58 38.35 -16.18
CA THR A 364 21.76 37.13 -16.99
C THR A 364 20.74 36.07 -16.57
N VAL A 365 19.98 35.56 -17.54
CA VAL A 365 19.09 34.43 -17.33
C VAL A 365 19.89 33.12 -17.39
N LEU A 366 19.78 32.31 -16.34
CA LEU A 366 20.49 31.04 -16.20
C LEU A 366 19.51 29.88 -16.04
N ASP A 367 19.82 28.77 -16.69
CA ASP A 367 19.10 27.51 -16.50
C ASP A 367 19.61 26.82 -15.23
N VAL A 368 18.71 26.70 -14.27
CA VAL A 368 18.99 26.06 -12.99
C VAL A 368 18.37 24.66 -12.99
N HIS A 369 19.19 23.70 -12.70
CA HIS A 369 18.81 22.29 -12.57
C HIS A 369 18.82 21.89 -11.10
N VAL A 370 17.77 21.24 -10.65
CA VAL A 370 17.70 20.64 -9.31
C VAL A 370 17.45 19.16 -9.46
N ASP A 371 18.39 18.34 -8.99
CA ASP A 371 18.18 16.90 -8.93
C ASP A 371 17.01 16.58 -8.00
N ALA A 372 15.99 15.90 -8.51
CA ALA A 372 14.79 15.57 -7.74
C ALA A 372 15.07 14.52 -6.64
N LEU A 373 16.21 13.87 -6.65
CA LEU A 373 16.59 12.78 -5.77
C LEU A 373 17.51 13.26 -4.66
N THR A 374 18.63 13.91 -5.03
CA THR A 374 19.65 14.40 -4.08
C THR A 374 19.38 15.82 -3.60
N GLU A 375 18.55 16.59 -4.31
CA GLU A 375 18.31 18.02 -4.10
C GLU A 375 19.50 18.90 -4.44
N GLU A 376 20.55 18.33 -5.04
CA GLU A 376 21.68 19.08 -5.53
C GLU A 376 21.25 20.00 -6.66
N MET A 377 21.76 21.22 -6.62
CA MET A 377 21.39 22.26 -7.57
C MET A 377 22.63 22.72 -8.32
N TYR A 378 22.49 22.85 -9.63
CA TYR A 378 23.58 23.35 -10.47
C TYR A 378 23.03 24.21 -11.62
N VAL A 379 23.91 25.03 -12.16
CA VAL A 379 23.70 25.79 -13.39
C VAL A 379 24.59 25.21 -14.49
N GLU A 380 24.04 25.07 -15.68
CA GLU A 380 24.80 24.65 -16.85
C GLU A 380 25.05 25.83 -17.79
N ARG A 381 26.28 26.11 -18.09
CA ARG A 381 26.68 27.19 -19.01
C ARG A 381 27.92 26.80 -19.79
N SER A 382 27.85 26.99 -21.11
CA SER A 382 28.99 26.71 -22.05
C SER A 382 29.54 25.28 -21.91
N GLY A 383 28.65 24.29 -21.65
CA GLY A 383 29.01 22.89 -21.47
C GLY A 383 29.72 22.56 -20.15
N LYS A 384 29.77 23.50 -19.21
CA LYS A 384 30.34 23.31 -17.87
C LYS A 384 29.25 23.41 -16.81
N ARG A 385 29.31 22.58 -15.77
CA ARG A 385 28.43 22.63 -14.62
C ARG A 385 29.03 23.42 -13.48
N TRP A 386 28.14 24.21 -12.83
CA TRP A 386 28.46 25.07 -11.72
C TRP A 386 27.54 24.71 -10.56
N ALA A 387 28.08 24.12 -9.51
CA ALA A 387 27.28 23.75 -8.34
C ALA A 387 26.77 25.02 -7.65
N CYS A 388 25.51 24.97 -7.22
CA CYS A 388 24.85 26.06 -6.47
C CYS A 388 25.08 25.83 -4.97
N VAL A 389 25.91 26.64 -4.35
CA VAL A 389 26.23 26.57 -2.93
C VAL A 389 25.45 27.65 -2.17
N PRO A 390 24.65 27.29 -1.12
CA PRO A 390 23.88 28.27 -0.37
C PRO A 390 24.79 29.23 0.40
N LEU A 391 24.44 30.51 0.38
CA LEU A 391 25.06 31.53 1.21
C LEU A 391 24.29 31.68 2.54
N GLU A 392 24.98 31.60 3.66
CA GLU A 392 24.41 31.47 5.01
C GLU A 392 23.52 32.63 5.46
N THR A 393 23.73 33.86 4.95
CA THR A 393 22.90 35.02 5.29
C THR A 393 22.85 36.09 4.20
N ARG A 394 21.73 36.85 4.16
CA ARG A 394 21.60 38.05 3.33
C ARG A 394 22.64 39.14 3.69
N ALA A 395 23.16 39.16 4.91
CA ALA A 395 24.19 40.09 5.39
C ALA A 395 25.58 39.80 4.78
N SER A 396 25.81 38.60 4.30
CA SER A 396 27.04 38.22 3.59
C SER A 396 27.02 38.61 2.10
N TYR A 397 25.92 39.22 1.64
CA TYR A 397 25.71 39.53 0.23
C TYR A 397 26.15 40.95 -0.10
N SER A 398 27.32 41.06 -0.66
CA SER A 398 27.81 42.26 -1.36
C SER A 398 28.53 41.83 -2.64
N PRO A 399 28.33 42.49 -3.76
CA PRO A 399 29.08 42.21 -5.01
C PRO A 399 30.58 42.23 -4.80
N ILE A 400 31.09 43.05 -3.86
CA ILE A 400 32.51 43.13 -3.47
C ILE A 400 32.94 41.84 -2.72
N TRP A 401 32.08 41.19 -2.03
CA TRP A 401 32.33 39.93 -1.28
C TRP A 401 32.51 38.71 -2.17
N ALA A 402 31.82 38.66 -3.30
CA ALA A 402 31.92 37.57 -4.25
C ALA A 402 33.34 37.43 -4.84
N GLN A 403 34.18 38.48 -4.76
CA GLN A 403 35.57 38.54 -5.21
C GLN A 403 36.59 38.32 -4.08
N ASP A 404 36.18 38.19 -2.82
CA ASP A 404 37.09 37.97 -1.70
C ASP A 404 37.50 36.51 -1.57
N ARG A 405 38.81 36.25 -1.66
CA ARG A 405 39.42 34.90 -1.48
C ARG A 405 39.00 34.19 -0.21
N ARG A 406 38.70 34.93 0.87
CA ARG A 406 38.27 34.34 2.14
C ARG A 406 36.86 33.73 2.06
N THR A 407 35.95 34.36 1.32
CA THR A 407 34.60 33.84 1.08
C THR A 407 34.65 32.58 0.22
N VAL A 408 35.48 32.57 -0.81
CA VAL A 408 35.73 31.38 -1.66
C VAL A 408 36.34 30.24 -0.84
N GLN A 409 37.33 30.51 0.01
CA GLN A 409 37.93 29.50 0.91
C GLN A 409 36.94 28.96 1.92
N ARG A 410 36.03 29.78 2.44
CA ARG A 410 34.96 29.33 3.35
C ARG A 410 33.92 28.44 2.65
N ILE A 411 33.53 28.78 1.43
CA ILE A 411 32.67 27.95 0.58
C ILE A 411 33.34 26.58 0.31
N LEU A 412 34.64 26.59 -0.04
CA LEU A 412 35.39 25.35 -0.25
C LEU A 412 35.50 24.49 1.00
N SER A 413 35.69 25.07 2.19
CA SER A 413 35.73 24.33 3.45
C SER A 413 34.37 23.70 3.79
N LEU A 414 33.27 24.38 3.47
CA LEU A 414 31.92 23.84 3.65
C LEU A 414 31.61 22.67 2.67
N MET A 415 32.07 22.78 1.43
CA MET A 415 31.96 21.67 0.45
C MET A 415 32.78 20.45 0.87
N GLN A 416 33.98 20.63 1.41
CA GLN A 416 34.82 19.54 1.93
C GLN A 416 34.23 18.87 3.17
N SER A 417 33.61 19.64 4.09
CA SER A 417 32.91 19.08 5.25
C SER A 417 31.63 18.31 4.88
N SER A 418 30.92 18.74 3.85
CA SER A 418 29.75 18.02 3.34
C SER A 418 30.12 16.69 2.68
N ASN A 419 31.29 16.61 2.02
CA ASN A 419 31.78 15.37 1.44
C ASN A 419 32.33 14.40 2.50
N ALA A 420 32.96 14.89 3.57
CA ALA A 420 33.44 14.06 4.67
C ALA A 420 32.31 13.41 5.52
N VAL A 421 31.13 14.01 5.55
CA VAL A 421 29.94 13.42 6.21
C VAL A 421 29.27 12.32 5.35
N ARG A 422 29.62 12.23 4.06
CA ARG A 422 29.09 11.21 3.13
C ARG A 422 29.95 9.95 3.01
N GLU A 423 31.20 9.99 3.50
CA GLU A 423 32.13 8.85 3.47
C GLU A 423 32.32 8.17 4.83
N GLY A 424 31.65 8.56 5.88
CA GLY A 424 31.56 7.97 7.21
C GLY A 424 30.16 7.50 7.55
#